data_d35d174dc4923a53cc4b2a3f69f1dce7
#
_entry.id   d35d174dc4923a53cc4b2a3f69f1dce7
#
_cell.length_a   1.000
_cell.length_b   1.000
_cell.length_c   1.000
_cell.angle_alpha   90.00
_cell.angle_beta   90.00
_cell.angle_gamma   90.00
#
_symmetry.space_group_name_H-M   'P 1'
#
loop_
_entity.id
_entity.type
_entity.pdbx_description
1 polymer ?
#
loop_
_entity_poly.entity_id
_entity_poly.type
_entity_poly.pdbx_seq_one_letter_code
_entity_poly.pdbx_strand_id
1 'polypeptide(L)'
;MIKVAIIGLGHMGKRYAKMILRGEIKTLSLACVCTRSGQAAQWLNENCDSVIDKGEVKLYRNENELYENAMTAFDAIIITTPHKLHPDTAIRAFRAGKHVLCEKPAGIDVISARQMYSESKFADVVYELIFHQRTYSRFIKLKQMIDSGEIGRIQSVRQIDTGYYRTRSYHASGEWRSSWQGEGGGALINQGQHLLDMWQWLFGMPQEVGAFINWGKYNDFIVDDEAIINFNYENGMTGVFILSTGEAHKERYIEISGTKGHIRIDDDKLRIWRFSRDLEEYSKNATCSSTQELSESYEEFDLETESGDEPYRKVLENFGQAVELKMNQNPSQMVNQLAEATDTTIATETTITNGQDGINTLELTCGAYLSAFKGKKVRIPVNGEEYRDFLDEMRHNESEVLG
;
A
#
# COMPACT_ATOMS: atom_id res chain seq x y z
N MET A 1 -2.90 -18.64 -18.42
CA MET A 1 -3.78 -17.50 -18.04
C MET A 1 -4.59 -17.87 -16.81
N ILE A 2 -4.46 -17.10 -15.75
CA ILE A 2 -5.12 -17.34 -14.45
C ILE A 2 -6.56 -16.80 -14.53
N LYS A 3 -7.52 -17.63 -14.16
CA LYS A 3 -8.92 -17.22 -14.09
C LYS A 3 -9.19 -16.50 -12.77
N VAL A 4 -9.73 -15.29 -12.84
CA VAL A 4 -10.00 -14.48 -11.65
C VAL A 4 -11.48 -14.19 -11.44
N ALA A 5 -11.87 -14.08 -10.18
CA ALA A 5 -13.13 -13.48 -9.76
C ALA A 5 -12.84 -12.08 -9.16
N ILE A 6 -13.62 -11.06 -9.53
CA ILE A 6 -13.57 -9.74 -8.88
C ILE A 6 -14.69 -9.66 -7.85
N ILE A 7 -14.33 -9.38 -6.58
CA ILE A 7 -15.29 -9.13 -5.50
C ILE A 7 -15.33 -7.62 -5.20
N GLY A 8 -16.50 -7.02 -5.49
CA GLY A 8 -16.71 -5.58 -5.50
C GLY A 8 -16.60 -5.01 -6.92
N LEU A 9 -17.61 -4.27 -7.40
CA LEU A 9 -17.61 -3.61 -8.71
C LEU A 9 -17.79 -2.09 -8.53
N GLY A 10 -17.01 -1.53 -7.58
CA GLY A 10 -16.86 -0.09 -7.38
C GLY A 10 -15.94 0.55 -8.43
N HIS A 11 -15.39 1.72 -8.13
CA HIS A 11 -14.49 2.43 -9.05
C HIS A 11 -13.29 1.57 -9.49
N MET A 12 -12.58 0.95 -8.54
CA MET A 12 -11.40 0.13 -8.85
C MET A 12 -11.77 -1.21 -9.48
N GLY A 13 -12.81 -1.89 -9.01
CA GLY A 13 -13.29 -3.14 -9.61
C GLY A 13 -13.70 -2.98 -11.07
N LYS A 14 -14.37 -1.87 -11.40
CA LYS A 14 -14.68 -1.50 -12.79
C LYS A 14 -13.44 -1.27 -13.64
N ARG A 15 -12.44 -0.59 -13.08
CA ARG A 15 -11.15 -0.33 -13.74
C ARG A 15 -10.44 -1.62 -14.08
N TYR A 16 -10.31 -2.54 -13.12
CA TYR A 16 -9.63 -3.83 -13.32
C TYR A 16 -10.40 -4.75 -14.28
N ALA A 17 -11.73 -4.81 -14.14
CA ALA A 17 -12.55 -5.58 -15.06
C ALA A 17 -12.35 -5.13 -16.52
N LYS A 18 -12.33 -3.81 -16.77
CA LYS A 18 -12.06 -3.25 -18.11
C LYS A 18 -10.69 -3.66 -18.65
N MET A 19 -9.62 -3.51 -17.87
CA MET A 19 -8.26 -3.86 -18.31
C MET A 19 -8.15 -5.35 -18.65
N ILE A 20 -8.71 -6.23 -17.81
CA ILE A 20 -8.67 -7.67 -18.05
C ILE A 20 -9.48 -8.02 -19.31
N LEU A 21 -10.72 -7.54 -19.41
CA LEU A 21 -11.62 -7.87 -20.53
C LEU A 21 -11.15 -7.31 -21.88
N ARG A 22 -10.42 -6.20 -21.88
CA ARG A 22 -9.77 -5.65 -23.09
C ARG A 22 -8.48 -6.38 -23.49
N GLY A 23 -8.08 -7.38 -22.70
CA GLY A 23 -6.85 -8.11 -22.94
C GLY A 23 -5.58 -7.30 -22.72
N GLU A 24 -5.66 -6.24 -21.92
CA GLU A 24 -4.51 -5.41 -21.52
C GLU A 24 -3.61 -6.16 -20.52
N ILE A 25 -4.17 -7.15 -19.80
CA ILE A 25 -3.48 -8.04 -18.86
C ILE A 25 -3.38 -9.41 -19.50
N LYS A 26 -2.17 -9.84 -19.85
CA LYS A 26 -1.95 -11.09 -20.59
C LYS A 26 -2.00 -12.35 -19.73
N THR A 27 -1.78 -12.20 -18.43
CA THR A 27 -1.73 -13.31 -17.47
C THR A 27 -3.09 -13.64 -16.88
N LEU A 28 -4.07 -12.71 -16.91
CA LEU A 28 -5.37 -12.87 -16.26
C LEU A 28 -6.53 -12.98 -17.24
N SER A 29 -7.57 -13.72 -16.86
CA SER A 29 -8.87 -13.74 -17.52
C SER A 29 -10.00 -13.62 -16.50
N LEU A 30 -11.00 -12.79 -16.76
CA LEU A 30 -12.13 -12.57 -15.85
C LEU A 30 -13.18 -13.65 -16.05
N ALA A 31 -13.39 -14.49 -15.04
CA ALA A 31 -14.40 -15.55 -15.05
C ALA A 31 -15.71 -15.14 -14.35
N CYS A 32 -15.58 -14.42 -13.22
CA CYS A 32 -16.71 -14.08 -12.37
C CYS A 32 -16.59 -12.65 -11.82
N VAL A 33 -17.75 -12.04 -11.55
CA VAL A 33 -17.85 -10.80 -10.76
C VAL A 33 -18.87 -11.04 -9.65
N CYS A 34 -18.49 -10.68 -8.41
CA CYS A 34 -19.39 -10.73 -7.24
C CYS A 34 -19.64 -9.30 -6.74
N THR A 35 -20.90 -8.86 -6.79
CA THR A 35 -21.26 -7.50 -6.37
C THR A 35 -22.74 -7.37 -6.02
N ARG A 36 -23.06 -6.54 -5.05
CA ARG A 36 -24.45 -6.23 -4.67
C ARG A 36 -25.12 -5.21 -5.61
N SER A 37 -24.36 -4.60 -6.53
CA SER A 37 -24.90 -3.59 -7.45
C SER A 37 -25.88 -4.20 -8.45
N GLY A 38 -27.13 -3.75 -8.44
CA GLY A 38 -28.14 -4.16 -9.42
C GLY A 38 -27.85 -3.73 -10.87
N GLN A 39 -26.93 -2.75 -11.06
CA GLN A 39 -26.55 -2.22 -12.38
C GLN A 39 -25.30 -2.90 -12.97
N ALA A 40 -24.75 -3.90 -12.29
CA ALA A 40 -23.50 -4.53 -12.68
C ALA A 40 -23.55 -5.18 -14.07
N ALA A 41 -24.61 -5.95 -14.36
CA ALA A 41 -24.78 -6.61 -15.64
C ALA A 41 -24.88 -5.60 -16.79
N GLN A 42 -25.70 -4.56 -16.63
CA GLN A 42 -25.83 -3.50 -17.62
C GLN A 42 -24.47 -2.82 -17.86
N TRP A 43 -23.77 -2.42 -16.79
CA TRP A 43 -22.50 -1.75 -16.91
C TRP A 43 -21.44 -2.61 -17.62
N LEU A 44 -21.34 -3.90 -17.30
CA LEU A 44 -20.40 -4.83 -17.92
C LEU A 44 -20.73 -5.01 -19.41
N ASN A 45 -21.99 -5.16 -19.79
CA ASN A 45 -22.40 -5.29 -21.19
C ASN A 45 -22.13 -4.03 -22.00
N GLU A 46 -22.40 -2.84 -21.46
CA GLU A 46 -22.19 -1.55 -22.13
C GLU A 46 -20.70 -1.19 -22.30
N ASN A 47 -19.85 -1.62 -21.38
CA ASN A 47 -18.44 -1.21 -21.34
C ASN A 47 -17.45 -2.31 -21.74
N CYS A 48 -17.90 -3.55 -21.89
CA CYS A 48 -17.05 -4.73 -22.09
C CYS A 48 -17.67 -5.74 -23.06
N ASP A 49 -18.07 -5.29 -24.25
CA ASP A 49 -18.50 -6.13 -25.39
C ASP A 49 -19.60 -7.16 -25.08
N SER A 50 -20.57 -6.80 -24.23
CA SER A 50 -21.70 -7.66 -23.85
C SER A 50 -21.29 -9.00 -23.24
N VAL A 51 -20.22 -9.03 -22.44
CA VAL A 51 -19.64 -10.26 -21.86
C VAL A 51 -20.64 -11.08 -20.99
N ILE A 52 -21.62 -10.42 -20.37
CA ILE A 52 -22.66 -11.10 -19.57
C ILE A 52 -23.66 -11.80 -20.50
N ASP A 53 -24.14 -11.12 -21.55
CA ASP A 53 -25.10 -11.67 -22.50
C ASP A 53 -24.47 -12.81 -23.30
N LYS A 54 -23.18 -12.76 -23.58
CA LYS A 54 -22.43 -13.85 -24.21
C LYS A 54 -22.12 -15.02 -23.28
N GLY A 55 -22.36 -14.86 -21.96
CA GLY A 55 -22.05 -15.87 -20.96
C GLY A 55 -20.55 -16.06 -20.68
N GLU A 56 -19.72 -15.12 -21.11
CA GLU A 56 -18.27 -15.16 -20.91
C GLU A 56 -17.87 -14.85 -19.46
N VAL A 57 -18.63 -13.99 -18.76
CA VAL A 57 -18.44 -13.63 -17.34
C VAL A 57 -19.72 -13.92 -16.57
N LYS A 58 -19.61 -14.62 -15.45
CA LYS A 58 -20.74 -14.91 -14.55
C LYS A 58 -20.86 -13.88 -13.44
N LEU A 59 -22.09 -13.47 -13.13
CA LEU A 59 -22.39 -12.48 -12.11
C LEU A 59 -23.05 -13.12 -10.89
N TYR A 60 -22.53 -12.82 -9.70
CA TYR A 60 -23.03 -13.29 -8.40
C TYR A 60 -23.33 -12.09 -7.50
N ARG A 61 -24.36 -12.20 -6.67
CA ARG A 61 -24.82 -11.10 -5.80
C ARG A 61 -24.09 -11.05 -4.45
N ASN A 62 -23.60 -12.18 -4.00
CA ASN A 62 -22.88 -12.31 -2.74
C ASN A 62 -21.85 -13.45 -2.81
N GLU A 63 -20.94 -13.46 -1.85
CA GLU A 63 -19.87 -14.45 -1.81
C GLU A 63 -20.37 -15.88 -1.60
N ASN A 64 -21.50 -16.12 -0.91
CA ASN A 64 -22.05 -17.46 -0.74
C ASN A 64 -22.43 -18.05 -2.10
N GLU A 65 -23.19 -17.29 -2.90
CA GLU A 65 -23.53 -17.71 -4.27
C GLU A 65 -22.30 -17.98 -5.13
N LEU A 66 -21.26 -17.11 -5.03
CA LEU A 66 -20.01 -17.27 -5.76
C LEU A 66 -19.32 -18.58 -5.40
N TYR A 67 -19.13 -18.85 -4.11
CA TYR A 67 -18.42 -20.05 -3.66
C TYR A 67 -19.22 -21.33 -3.88
N GLU A 68 -20.54 -21.32 -3.69
CA GLU A 68 -21.41 -22.47 -3.92
C GLU A 68 -21.50 -22.88 -5.40
N ASN A 69 -21.49 -21.89 -6.31
CA ASN A 69 -21.79 -22.15 -7.73
C ASN A 69 -20.59 -22.05 -8.67
N ALA A 70 -19.48 -21.47 -8.23
CA ALA A 70 -18.34 -21.18 -9.09
C ALA A 70 -16.96 -21.49 -8.51
N MET A 71 -16.85 -22.26 -7.43
CA MET A 71 -15.59 -22.55 -6.74
C MET A 71 -14.47 -23.05 -7.67
N THR A 72 -14.81 -23.81 -8.69
CA THR A 72 -13.86 -24.37 -9.68
C THR A 72 -13.68 -23.48 -10.91
N ALA A 73 -14.41 -22.37 -11.02
CA ALA A 73 -14.37 -21.52 -12.20
C ALA A 73 -13.23 -20.48 -12.19
N PHE A 74 -12.60 -20.27 -11.03
CA PHE A 74 -11.50 -19.30 -10.87
C PHE A 74 -10.40 -19.83 -9.94
N ASP A 75 -9.21 -19.34 -10.16
CA ASP A 75 -7.98 -19.70 -9.45
C ASP A 75 -7.63 -18.66 -8.38
N ALA A 76 -7.97 -17.38 -8.65
CA ALA A 76 -7.64 -16.25 -7.81
C ALA A 76 -8.79 -15.24 -7.68
N ILE A 77 -8.71 -14.39 -6.68
CA ILE A 77 -9.69 -13.35 -6.40
C ILE A 77 -8.99 -11.97 -6.37
N ILE A 78 -9.63 -10.98 -6.98
CA ILE A 78 -9.26 -9.57 -6.85
C ILE A 78 -10.31 -8.90 -5.95
N ILE A 79 -9.87 -8.40 -4.78
CA ILE A 79 -10.75 -7.77 -3.78
C ILE A 79 -10.72 -6.26 -3.95
N THR A 80 -11.90 -5.66 -4.20
CA THR A 80 -12.09 -4.21 -4.35
C THR A 80 -13.31 -3.71 -3.59
N THR A 81 -13.59 -4.34 -2.47
CA THR A 81 -14.65 -3.97 -1.52
C THR A 81 -14.22 -2.79 -0.63
N PRO A 82 -15.09 -2.22 0.21
CA PRO A 82 -14.68 -1.29 1.26
C PRO A 82 -13.67 -1.92 2.24
N HIS A 83 -12.79 -1.10 2.80
CA HIS A 83 -11.62 -1.48 3.62
C HIS A 83 -11.93 -2.51 4.72
N LYS A 84 -13.02 -2.29 5.47
CA LYS A 84 -13.46 -3.16 6.55
C LYS A 84 -13.73 -4.61 6.13
N LEU A 85 -14.08 -4.83 4.86
CA LEU A 85 -14.46 -6.16 4.34
C LEU A 85 -13.26 -6.93 3.78
N HIS A 86 -12.12 -6.29 3.58
CA HIS A 86 -10.94 -6.94 2.99
C HIS A 86 -10.50 -8.19 3.77
N PRO A 87 -10.37 -8.15 5.12
CA PRO A 87 -9.89 -9.30 5.87
C PRO A 87 -10.78 -10.54 5.75
N ASP A 88 -12.07 -10.39 5.98
CA ASP A 88 -12.99 -11.53 5.96
C ASP A 88 -13.09 -12.16 4.57
N THR A 89 -13.18 -11.31 3.52
CA THR A 89 -13.21 -11.76 2.12
C THR A 89 -11.92 -12.50 1.75
N ALA A 90 -10.74 -11.97 2.14
CA ALA A 90 -9.46 -12.58 1.83
C ALA A 90 -9.25 -13.90 2.60
N ILE A 91 -9.54 -13.94 3.90
CA ILE A 91 -9.43 -15.15 4.74
C ILE A 91 -10.31 -16.26 4.18
N ARG A 92 -11.54 -15.93 3.77
CA ARG A 92 -12.43 -16.89 3.12
C ARG A 92 -11.82 -17.47 1.83
N ALA A 93 -11.20 -16.60 1.01
CA ALA A 93 -10.53 -17.02 -0.21
C ALA A 93 -9.34 -17.94 0.08
N PHE A 94 -8.49 -17.60 1.05
CA PHE A 94 -7.36 -18.42 1.44
C PHE A 94 -7.79 -19.81 1.91
N ARG A 95 -8.81 -19.88 2.77
CA ARG A 95 -9.38 -21.17 3.23
C ARG A 95 -9.98 -22.01 2.11
N ALA A 96 -10.36 -21.37 1.02
CA ALA A 96 -10.80 -22.03 -0.21
C ALA A 96 -9.64 -22.35 -1.18
N GLY A 97 -8.38 -22.15 -0.77
CA GLY A 97 -7.19 -22.38 -1.60
C GLY A 97 -7.06 -21.43 -2.78
N LYS A 98 -7.63 -20.20 -2.68
CA LYS A 98 -7.56 -19.21 -3.74
C LYS A 98 -6.44 -18.18 -3.48
N HIS A 99 -5.73 -17.82 -4.54
CA HIS A 99 -4.80 -16.71 -4.53
C HIS A 99 -5.55 -15.39 -4.43
N VAL A 100 -4.95 -14.36 -3.83
CA VAL A 100 -5.64 -13.09 -3.59
C VAL A 100 -4.76 -11.90 -3.95
N LEU A 101 -5.32 -11.01 -4.78
CA LEU A 101 -4.85 -9.65 -4.96
C LEU A 101 -5.87 -8.71 -4.30
N CYS A 102 -5.48 -7.99 -3.26
CA CYS A 102 -6.38 -7.16 -2.47
C CYS A 102 -6.07 -5.68 -2.64
N GLU A 103 -7.09 -4.85 -2.78
CA GLU A 103 -6.94 -3.40 -2.65
C GLU A 103 -6.39 -3.03 -1.27
N LYS A 104 -5.64 -1.94 -1.24
CA LYS A 104 -5.18 -1.35 0.02
C LYS A 104 -6.36 -0.66 0.76
N PRO A 105 -6.29 -0.54 2.07
CA PRO A 105 -5.35 -1.15 3.01
C PRO A 105 -5.65 -2.64 3.27
N ALA A 106 -4.77 -3.32 3.99
CA ALA A 106 -4.97 -4.73 4.39
C ALA A 106 -6.09 -4.92 5.44
N GLY A 107 -6.98 -3.98 5.60
CA GLY A 107 -8.01 -3.88 6.62
C GLY A 107 -7.94 -2.55 7.34
N ILE A 108 -8.59 -2.44 8.49
CA ILE A 108 -8.65 -1.21 9.27
C ILE A 108 -7.96 -1.32 10.63
N ASP A 109 -7.41 -2.47 10.96
CA ASP A 109 -6.64 -2.74 12.18
C ASP A 109 -5.54 -3.79 11.92
N VAL A 110 -4.48 -3.74 12.73
CA VAL A 110 -3.31 -4.62 12.57
C VAL A 110 -3.59 -6.08 12.91
N ILE A 111 -4.56 -6.39 13.78
CA ILE A 111 -4.87 -7.78 14.15
C ILE A 111 -5.49 -8.50 12.94
N SER A 112 -6.47 -7.87 12.30
CA SER A 112 -7.10 -8.42 11.10
C SER A 112 -6.10 -8.59 9.95
N ALA A 113 -5.18 -7.62 9.75
CA ALA A 113 -4.14 -7.74 8.73
C ALA A 113 -3.14 -8.87 9.03
N ARG A 114 -2.71 -9.01 10.29
CA ARG A 114 -1.84 -10.11 10.73
C ARG A 114 -2.51 -11.47 10.54
N GLN A 115 -3.82 -11.55 10.82
CA GLN A 115 -4.61 -12.76 10.60
C GLN A 115 -4.69 -13.10 9.11
N MET A 116 -5.00 -12.13 8.23
CA MET A 116 -4.97 -12.33 6.77
C MET A 116 -3.65 -12.93 6.30
N TYR A 117 -2.52 -12.34 6.74
CA TYR A 117 -1.20 -12.82 6.34
C TYR A 117 -0.92 -14.22 6.85
N SER A 118 -1.25 -14.51 8.10
CA SER A 118 -1.10 -15.84 8.69
C SER A 118 -1.91 -16.90 7.94
N GLU A 119 -3.17 -16.62 7.63
CA GLU A 119 -4.05 -17.52 6.87
C GLU A 119 -3.54 -17.75 5.45
N SER A 120 -2.98 -16.72 4.78
CA SER A 120 -2.40 -16.86 3.44
C SER A 120 -1.16 -17.77 3.45
N LYS A 121 -0.33 -17.66 4.49
CA LYS A 121 0.85 -18.55 4.68
C LYS A 121 0.44 -19.97 4.97
N PHE A 122 -0.57 -20.18 5.81
CA PHE A 122 -1.10 -21.51 6.11
C PHE A 122 -1.69 -22.19 4.87
N ALA A 123 -2.41 -21.44 4.05
CA ALA A 123 -3.00 -21.93 2.79
C ALA A 123 -1.96 -22.09 1.66
N ASP A 124 -0.74 -21.62 1.85
CA ASP A 124 0.35 -21.63 0.85
C ASP A 124 -0.04 -21.03 -0.50
N VAL A 125 -0.74 -19.87 -0.47
CA VAL A 125 -1.23 -19.16 -1.64
C VAL A 125 -0.50 -17.82 -1.84
N VAL A 126 -0.53 -17.29 -3.05
CA VAL A 126 -0.07 -15.93 -3.35
C VAL A 126 -1.04 -14.93 -2.75
N TYR A 127 -0.53 -14.00 -1.97
CA TYR A 127 -1.26 -12.87 -1.42
C TYR A 127 -0.50 -11.58 -1.64
N GLU A 128 -1.07 -10.68 -2.44
CA GLU A 128 -0.52 -9.36 -2.72
C GLU A 128 -1.52 -8.25 -2.41
N LEU A 129 -0.98 -7.05 -2.15
CA LEU A 129 -1.73 -5.81 -2.02
C LEU A 129 -1.45 -4.89 -3.21
N ILE A 130 -2.43 -4.07 -3.60
CA ILE A 130 -2.28 -3.16 -4.73
C ILE A 130 -1.60 -1.86 -4.28
N PHE A 131 -0.27 -1.91 -4.16
CA PHE A 131 0.58 -0.73 -3.95
C PHE A 131 1.26 -0.33 -5.26
N HIS A 132 0.48 0.17 -6.20
CA HIS A 132 0.89 0.46 -7.56
C HIS A 132 2.04 1.47 -7.67
N GLN A 133 2.27 2.33 -6.67
CA GLN A 133 3.39 3.29 -6.69
C GLN A 133 4.76 2.62 -6.67
N ARG A 134 4.88 1.37 -6.19
CA ARG A 134 6.13 0.60 -6.29
C ARG A 134 6.54 0.27 -7.73
N THR A 135 5.63 0.41 -8.69
CA THR A 135 5.93 0.21 -10.12
C THR A 135 6.40 1.48 -10.83
N TYR A 136 6.44 2.63 -10.14
CA TYR A 136 6.90 3.88 -10.71
C TYR A 136 8.41 3.85 -10.89
N SER A 137 8.88 4.14 -12.10
CA SER A 137 10.32 4.14 -12.46
C SER A 137 11.14 5.02 -11.54
N ARG A 138 10.59 6.17 -11.14
CA ARG A 138 11.21 7.12 -10.21
C ARG A 138 11.48 6.51 -8.83
N PHE A 139 10.54 5.74 -8.29
CA PHE A 139 10.71 5.12 -6.98
C PHE A 139 11.57 3.86 -7.03
N ILE A 140 11.53 3.11 -8.13
CA ILE A 140 12.46 2.01 -8.39
C ILE A 140 13.90 2.55 -8.43
N LYS A 141 14.13 3.66 -9.18
CA LYS A 141 15.44 4.32 -9.22
C LYS A 141 15.89 4.79 -7.84
N LEU A 142 14.99 5.45 -7.09
CA LEU A 142 15.29 5.91 -5.73
C LEU A 142 15.68 4.74 -4.81
N LYS A 143 14.93 3.63 -4.87
CA LYS A 143 15.23 2.41 -4.10
C LYS A 143 16.60 1.85 -4.44
N GLN A 144 16.94 1.75 -5.73
CA GLN A 144 18.26 1.29 -6.19
C GLN A 144 19.40 2.18 -5.67
N MET A 145 19.22 3.51 -5.65
CA MET A 145 20.22 4.45 -5.12
C MET A 145 20.41 4.29 -3.61
N ILE A 146 19.33 4.06 -2.87
CA ILE A 146 19.37 3.80 -1.43
C ILE A 146 20.08 2.46 -1.16
N ASP A 147 19.67 1.40 -1.83
CA ASP A 147 20.20 0.04 -1.62
C ASP A 147 21.66 -0.09 -2.01
N SER A 148 22.11 0.65 -3.03
CA SER A 148 23.53 0.69 -3.42
C SER A 148 24.41 1.46 -2.42
N GLY A 149 23.81 2.13 -1.43
CA GLY A 149 24.54 2.96 -0.46
C GLY A 149 25.13 4.24 -1.06
N GLU A 150 24.60 4.73 -2.15
CA GLU A 150 25.11 5.89 -2.90
C GLU A 150 25.23 7.16 -2.04
N ILE A 151 24.29 7.36 -1.11
CA ILE A 151 24.31 8.48 -0.15
C ILE A 151 24.82 8.09 1.25
N GLY A 152 25.38 6.89 1.40
CA GLY A 152 25.87 6.38 2.69
C GLY A 152 24.75 6.03 3.66
N ARG A 153 25.06 6.04 4.97
CA ARG A 153 24.04 5.79 6.00
C ARG A 153 23.03 6.95 6.05
N ILE A 154 21.74 6.63 5.93
CA ILE A 154 20.67 7.63 6.01
C ILE A 154 20.61 8.18 7.44
N GLN A 155 20.60 9.51 7.55
CA GLN A 155 20.52 10.23 8.82
C GLN A 155 19.12 10.77 9.07
N SER A 156 18.48 11.35 8.03
CA SER A 156 17.12 11.88 8.15
C SER A 156 16.35 11.82 6.84
N VAL A 157 15.03 11.68 6.95
CA VAL A 157 14.09 11.67 5.83
C VAL A 157 12.96 12.67 6.11
N ARG A 158 12.56 13.41 5.08
CA ARG A 158 11.37 14.27 5.10
C ARG A 158 10.51 13.93 3.91
N GLN A 159 9.25 13.58 4.17
CA GLN A 159 8.26 13.35 3.12
C GLN A 159 7.06 14.25 3.37
N ILE A 160 6.70 15.03 2.37
CA ILE A 160 5.51 15.90 2.40
C ILE A 160 4.65 15.53 1.20
N ASP A 161 3.35 15.35 1.45
CA ASP A 161 2.36 15.18 0.39
C ASP A 161 1.05 15.90 0.76
N THR A 162 0.82 17.06 0.13
CA THR A 162 -0.44 17.81 0.19
C THR A 162 -1.19 17.72 -1.15
N GLY A 163 -0.75 16.82 -2.04
CA GLY A 163 -1.29 16.68 -3.39
C GLY A 163 -2.68 16.03 -3.49
N TYR A 164 -3.24 15.58 -2.38
CA TYR A 164 -4.52 14.87 -2.34
C TYR A 164 -5.69 15.75 -1.89
N TYR A 165 -5.82 16.97 -2.41
CA TYR A 165 -6.98 17.81 -2.08
C TYR A 165 -8.31 17.07 -2.27
N ARG A 166 -9.16 17.06 -1.24
CA ARG A 166 -10.47 16.38 -1.25
C ARG A 166 -11.60 17.35 -0.92
N THR A 167 -12.61 17.34 -1.76
CA THR A 167 -13.82 18.16 -1.58
C THR A 167 -14.87 17.39 -0.79
N ARG A 168 -15.89 18.09 -0.26
CA ARG A 168 -17.07 17.47 0.34
C ARG A 168 -17.76 16.47 -0.61
N SER A 169 -17.78 16.74 -1.91
CA SER A 169 -18.33 15.82 -2.92
C SER A 169 -17.59 14.49 -2.98
N TYR A 170 -16.25 14.49 -2.79
CA TYR A 170 -15.48 13.25 -2.68
C TYR A 170 -15.90 12.46 -1.45
N HIS A 171 -16.00 13.09 -0.30
CA HIS A 171 -16.37 12.42 0.95
C HIS A 171 -17.81 11.88 0.90
N ALA A 172 -18.73 12.58 0.25
CA ALA A 172 -20.11 12.14 0.04
C ALA A 172 -20.27 11.07 -1.06
N SER A 173 -19.21 10.67 -1.76
CA SER A 173 -19.29 9.69 -2.87
C SER A 173 -19.51 8.24 -2.42
N GLY A 174 -19.55 7.98 -1.11
CA GLY A 174 -19.85 6.68 -0.52
C GLY A 174 -20.06 6.81 0.99
N GLU A 175 -21.08 6.18 1.49
CA GLU A 175 -21.48 6.20 2.92
C GLU A 175 -20.39 5.68 3.88
N TRP A 176 -19.46 4.89 3.38
CA TRP A 176 -18.37 4.31 4.17
C TRP A 176 -17.16 5.25 4.32
N ARG A 177 -17.12 6.34 3.50
CA ARG A 177 -15.98 7.25 3.49
C ARG A 177 -15.99 8.19 4.68
N SER A 178 -14.77 8.61 5.07
CA SER A 178 -14.55 9.62 6.13
C SER A 178 -15.28 9.29 7.42
N SER A 179 -15.26 8.02 7.79
CA SER A 179 -15.91 7.49 8.98
C SER A 179 -15.06 6.41 9.66
N TRP A 180 -15.11 6.36 10.97
CA TRP A 180 -14.49 5.29 11.76
C TRP A 180 -15.21 3.95 11.56
N GLN A 181 -16.54 3.99 11.37
CA GLN A 181 -17.36 2.80 11.14
C GLN A 181 -17.07 2.12 9.79
N GLY A 182 -16.88 2.90 8.75
CA GLY A 182 -16.77 2.41 7.37
C GLY A 182 -15.34 2.30 6.87
N GLU A 183 -14.57 3.39 6.98
CA GLU A 183 -13.23 3.51 6.43
C GLU A 183 -12.13 3.17 7.45
N GLY A 184 -12.43 3.32 8.75
CA GLY A 184 -11.47 3.12 9.84
C GLY A 184 -10.56 4.32 10.07
N GLY A 185 -10.98 5.53 9.66
CA GLY A 185 -10.26 6.79 9.73
C GLY A 185 -10.47 7.64 8.48
N GLY A 186 -9.57 8.57 8.22
CA GLY A 186 -9.65 9.52 7.11
C GLY A 186 -8.47 9.47 6.14
N ALA A 187 -7.75 10.59 6.02
CA ALA A 187 -6.67 10.76 5.05
C ALA A 187 -5.56 9.71 5.22
N LEU A 188 -5.16 9.41 6.44
CA LEU A 188 -4.03 8.53 6.71
C LEU A 188 -4.32 7.07 6.33
N ILE A 189 -5.51 6.56 6.64
CA ILE A 189 -5.90 5.18 6.29
C ILE A 189 -6.26 5.03 4.81
N ASN A 190 -6.61 6.10 4.11
CA ASN A 190 -6.96 6.06 2.69
C ASN A 190 -5.81 6.52 1.80
N GLN A 191 -5.54 7.84 1.73
CA GLN A 191 -4.50 8.40 0.87
C GLN A 191 -3.10 8.06 1.39
N GLY A 192 -2.92 8.11 2.70
CA GLY A 192 -1.65 7.85 3.37
C GLY A 192 -1.09 6.45 3.16
N GLN A 193 -1.93 5.44 2.88
CA GLN A 193 -1.46 4.06 2.73
C GLN A 193 -0.43 3.88 1.61
N HIS A 194 -0.62 4.53 0.46
CA HIS A 194 0.37 4.47 -0.61
C HIS A 194 1.70 5.15 -0.23
N LEU A 195 1.62 6.23 0.54
CA LEU A 195 2.79 6.99 0.97
C LEU A 195 3.55 6.28 2.09
N LEU A 196 2.82 5.67 3.04
CA LEU A 196 3.41 4.86 4.11
C LEU A 196 3.97 3.53 3.59
N ASP A 197 3.38 2.98 2.52
CA ASP A 197 3.97 1.85 1.81
C ASP A 197 5.31 2.24 1.18
N MET A 198 5.38 3.37 0.48
CA MET A 198 6.64 3.89 -0.05
C MET A 198 7.66 4.14 1.06
N TRP A 199 7.20 4.70 2.20
CA TRP A 199 8.06 4.94 3.36
C TRP A 199 8.71 3.66 3.86
N GLN A 200 7.89 2.63 4.19
CA GLN A 200 8.42 1.38 4.75
C GLN A 200 9.26 0.58 3.73
N TRP A 201 8.91 0.65 2.44
CA TRP A 201 9.65 -0.02 1.37
C TRP A 201 11.03 0.61 1.14
N LEU A 202 11.15 1.94 1.23
CA LEU A 202 12.41 2.66 1.02
C LEU A 202 13.30 2.65 2.26
N PHE A 203 12.73 2.80 3.45
CA PHE A 203 13.47 3.10 4.67
C PHE A 203 13.32 2.05 5.77
N GLY A 204 12.50 1.02 5.57
CA GLY A 204 12.17 0.02 6.60
C GLY A 204 11.25 0.55 7.68
N MET A 205 11.03 -0.26 8.72
CA MET A 205 10.13 0.07 9.81
C MET A 205 10.84 0.82 10.93
N PRO A 206 10.23 1.90 11.48
CA PRO A 206 10.76 2.61 12.64
C PRO A 206 10.55 1.79 13.92
N GLN A 207 11.32 2.12 14.95
CA GLN A 207 11.14 1.57 16.30
C GLN A 207 9.98 2.26 17.05
N GLU A 208 9.79 3.56 16.80
CA GLU A 208 8.78 4.40 17.46
C GLU A 208 8.16 5.40 16.49
N VAL A 209 6.87 5.68 16.72
CA VAL A 209 6.07 6.68 16.00
C VAL A 209 5.56 7.72 16.99
N GLY A 210 5.76 9.00 16.66
CA GLY A 210 5.15 10.14 17.33
C GLY A 210 4.30 10.93 16.34
N ALA A 211 3.04 11.28 16.67
CA ALA A 211 2.18 11.95 15.72
C ALA A 211 1.38 13.10 16.34
N PHE A 212 1.11 14.10 15.51
CA PHE A 212 0.10 15.13 15.70
C PHE A 212 -0.90 15.01 14.54
N ILE A 213 -2.17 14.82 14.85
CA ILE A 213 -3.23 14.60 13.87
C ILE A 213 -4.35 15.59 14.12
N ASN A 214 -4.80 16.24 13.04
CA ASN A 214 -5.97 17.08 13.05
C ASN A 214 -7.17 16.29 12.52
N TRP A 215 -8.23 16.29 13.33
CA TRP A 215 -9.49 15.61 13.06
C TRP A 215 -10.48 16.64 12.55
N GLY A 216 -10.88 16.56 11.28
CA GLY A 216 -11.83 17.50 10.69
C GLY A 216 -11.36 18.96 10.62
N LYS A 217 -10.07 19.22 10.38
CA LYS A 217 -9.53 20.56 10.27
C LYS A 217 -10.10 21.34 9.08
N TYR A 218 -10.33 20.66 7.97
CA TYR A 218 -10.77 21.24 6.71
C TYR A 218 -12.20 20.85 6.34
N ASN A 219 -12.77 19.85 6.99
CA ASN A 219 -14.09 19.31 6.71
C ASN A 219 -14.85 19.04 8.02
N ASP A 220 -16.20 19.02 7.92
CA ASP A 220 -17.08 18.78 9.08
C ASP A 220 -17.25 17.27 9.32
N PHE A 221 -16.17 16.56 9.66
CA PHE A 221 -16.20 15.16 10.03
C PHE A 221 -15.15 14.89 11.13
N ILE A 222 -15.25 13.72 11.79
CA ILE A 222 -14.46 13.39 12.98
C ILE A 222 -13.25 12.50 12.71
N VAL A 223 -12.91 12.30 11.43
CA VAL A 223 -11.72 11.58 11.00
C VAL A 223 -10.60 12.55 10.63
N ASP A 224 -9.40 12.04 10.44
CA ASP A 224 -8.23 12.84 10.09
C ASP A 224 -8.29 13.36 8.65
N ASP A 225 -7.86 14.60 8.47
CA ASP A 225 -7.62 15.23 7.17
C ASP A 225 -6.22 15.87 7.07
N GLU A 226 -5.47 15.87 8.19
CA GLU A 226 -4.05 16.23 8.26
C GLU A 226 -3.32 15.38 9.30
N ALA A 227 -2.13 14.90 8.96
CA ALA A 227 -1.25 14.17 9.85
C ALA A 227 0.20 14.64 9.73
N ILE A 228 0.86 14.87 10.87
CA ILE A 228 2.29 15.13 11.00
C ILE A 228 2.87 14.02 11.86
N ILE A 229 3.77 13.21 11.29
CA ILE A 229 4.30 12.02 11.94
C ILE A 229 5.82 12.12 12.03
N ASN A 230 6.37 11.77 13.19
CA ASN A 230 7.78 11.61 13.41
C ASN A 230 8.12 10.12 13.59
N PHE A 231 9.11 9.65 12.87
CA PHE A 231 9.62 8.29 12.95
C PHE A 231 11.02 8.26 13.59
N ASN A 232 11.22 7.39 14.55
CA ASN A 232 12.51 7.14 15.16
C ASN A 232 12.95 5.70 14.89
N TYR A 233 14.20 5.55 14.46
CA TYR A 233 14.81 4.26 14.13
C TYR A 233 15.91 3.91 15.12
N GLU A 234 16.12 2.62 15.34
CA GLU A 234 17.14 2.10 16.24
C GLU A 234 18.56 2.51 15.82
N ASN A 235 18.82 2.62 14.51
CA ASN A 235 20.10 3.06 13.93
C ASN A 235 20.34 4.57 14.02
N GLY A 236 19.46 5.32 14.69
CA GLY A 236 19.55 6.77 14.86
C GLY A 236 18.99 7.60 13.69
N MET A 237 18.49 6.96 12.63
CA MET A 237 17.75 7.67 11.57
C MET A 237 16.47 8.30 12.14
N THR A 238 16.12 9.48 11.66
CA THR A 238 14.88 10.17 12.01
C THR A 238 14.07 10.47 10.76
N GLY A 239 12.75 10.49 10.89
CA GLY A 239 11.84 10.79 9.79
C GLY A 239 10.75 11.77 10.17
N VAL A 240 10.35 12.62 9.22
CA VAL A 240 9.17 13.48 9.30
C VAL A 240 8.29 13.19 8.08
N PHE A 241 7.03 12.90 8.34
CA PHE A 241 6.02 12.65 7.31
C PHE A 241 4.84 13.60 7.53
N ILE A 242 4.43 14.30 6.47
CA ILE A 242 3.30 15.21 6.49
C ILE A 242 2.34 14.83 5.36
N LEU A 243 1.08 14.66 5.72
CA LEU A 243 -0.03 14.44 4.81
C LEU A 243 -1.14 15.43 5.10
N SER A 244 -1.68 16.05 4.05
CA SER A 244 -2.87 16.92 4.14
C SER A 244 -3.78 16.71 2.93
N THR A 245 -5.09 16.73 3.16
CA THR A 245 -6.10 16.67 2.09
C THR A 245 -6.87 17.97 1.91
N GLY A 246 -6.50 19.02 2.66
CA GLY A 246 -7.15 20.32 2.65
C GLY A 246 -6.38 21.45 1.98
N GLU A 247 -5.19 21.20 1.46
CA GLU A 247 -4.36 22.23 0.83
C GLU A 247 -4.54 22.23 -0.70
N ALA A 248 -4.79 23.41 -1.27
CA ALA A 248 -4.99 23.55 -2.73
C ALA A 248 -3.66 23.58 -3.49
N HIS A 249 -2.61 24.14 -2.89
CA HIS A 249 -1.26 24.07 -3.44
C HIS A 249 -0.65 22.69 -3.16
N LYS A 250 -0.12 22.07 -4.22
CA LYS A 250 0.42 20.72 -4.13
C LYS A 250 1.91 20.77 -3.81
N GLU A 251 2.26 20.34 -2.61
CA GLU A 251 3.63 20.00 -2.25
C GLU A 251 3.77 18.49 -2.19
N ARG A 252 4.68 17.94 -2.98
CA ARG A 252 4.94 16.50 -2.99
C ARG A 252 6.43 16.26 -3.21
N TYR A 253 7.13 15.84 -2.17
CA TYR A 253 8.52 15.45 -2.27
C TYR A 253 8.96 14.49 -1.18
N ILE A 254 10.06 13.78 -1.45
CA ILE A 254 10.85 13.04 -0.48
C ILE A 254 12.26 13.62 -0.50
N GLU A 255 12.78 13.97 0.67
CA GLU A 255 14.10 14.51 0.87
C GLU A 255 14.87 13.62 1.84
N ILE A 256 16.06 13.17 1.47
CA ILE A 256 16.86 12.18 2.18
C ILE A 256 18.27 12.75 2.40
N SER A 257 18.69 12.83 3.65
CA SER A 257 20.06 13.20 4.01
C SER A 257 20.81 11.97 4.49
N GLY A 258 21.91 11.67 3.84
CA GLY A 258 22.83 10.59 4.18
C GLY A 258 24.23 11.09 4.48
N THR A 259 25.11 10.20 4.95
CA THR A 259 26.49 10.58 5.30
C THR A 259 27.38 10.87 4.10
N LYS A 260 27.01 10.39 2.90
CA LYS A 260 27.76 10.60 1.64
C LYS A 260 27.04 11.49 0.63
N GLY A 261 25.84 11.95 0.94
CA GLY A 261 25.07 12.75 -0.01
C GLY A 261 23.67 13.08 0.47
N HIS A 262 22.95 13.74 -0.41
CA HIS A 262 21.58 14.18 -0.22
C HIS A 262 20.78 13.90 -1.50
N ILE A 263 19.55 13.42 -1.35
CA ILE A 263 18.61 13.23 -2.46
C ILE A 263 17.35 14.03 -2.18
N ARG A 264 16.83 14.69 -3.22
CA ARG A 264 15.46 15.21 -3.24
C ARG A 264 14.76 14.71 -4.50
N ILE A 265 13.61 14.09 -4.31
CA ILE A 265 12.72 13.66 -5.38
C ILE A 265 11.38 14.38 -5.26
N ASP A 266 10.98 15.03 -6.35
CA ASP A 266 9.67 15.66 -6.55
C ASP A 266 8.87 14.82 -7.57
N ASP A 267 7.75 15.34 -8.07
CA ASP A 267 6.93 14.62 -9.05
C ASP A 267 7.65 14.40 -10.40
N ASP A 268 8.48 15.37 -10.83
CA ASP A 268 9.10 15.40 -12.15
C ASP A 268 10.63 15.37 -12.14
N LYS A 269 11.25 15.50 -10.95
CA LYS A 269 12.73 15.61 -10.85
C LYS A 269 13.29 14.80 -9.68
N LEU A 270 14.46 14.20 -9.93
CA LEU A 270 15.31 13.64 -8.90
C LEU A 270 16.64 14.41 -8.90
N ARG A 271 16.99 14.96 -7.76
CA ARG A 271 18.23 15.72 -7.54
C ARG A 271 19.09 14.99 -6.54
N ILE A 272 20.38 14.89 -6.83
CA ILE A 272 21.34 14.27 -5.94
C ILE A 272 22.58 15.14 -5.77
N TRP A 273 22.99 15.32 -4.52
CA TRP A 273 24.25 15.91 -4.11
C TRP A 273 25.12 14.81 -3.51
N ARG A 274 26.33 14.62 -4.01
CA ARG A 274 27.29 13.64 -3.47
C ARG A 274 28.45 14.38 -2.84
N PHE A 275 28.76 14.04 -1.61
CA PHE A 275 29.86 14.64 -0.87
C PHE A 275 31.18 13.95 -1.23
N SER A 276 32.27 14.72 -1.27
CA SER A 276 33.62 14.23 -1.56
C SER A 276 34.16 13.27 -0.50
N ARG A 277 33.61 13.28 0.70
CA ARG A 277 33.95 12.40 1.84
C ARG A 277 32.68 12.05 2.61
N ASP A 278 32.71 10.93 3.32
CA ASP A 278 31.69 10.58 4.29
C ASP A 278 31.70 11.59 5.44
N LEU A 279 30.53 12.08 5.87
CA LEU A 279 30.41 13.13 6.90
C LEU A 279 30.93 12.68 8.27
N GLU A 280 30.84 11.38 8.60
CA GLU A 280 31.38 10.88 9.87
C GLU A 280 32.92 10.87 9.87
N GLU A 281 33.53 10.56 8.73
CA GLU A 281 34.97 10.64 8.54
C GLU A 281 35.43 12.10 8.49
N TYR A 282 34.69 12.92 7.74
CA TYR A 282 34.97 14.35 7.63
C TYR A 282 34.96 15.05 9.00
N SER A 283 33.90 14.82 9.79
CA SER A 283 33.73 15.41 11.11
C SER A 283 34.89 15.09 12.08
N LYS A 284 35.51 13.92 11.94
CA LYS A 284 36.66 13.51 12.78
C LYS A 284 37.97 14.15 12.36
N ASN A 285 38.12 14.50 11.07
CA ASN A 285 39.40 14.87 10.48
C ASN A 285 39.43 16.33 9.98
N ALA A 286 38.32 17.04 9.97
CA ALA A 286 38.26 18.44 9.52
C ALA A 286 39.02 19.35 10.44
N THR A 287 39.72 20.34 9.84
CA THR A 287 40.44 21.38 10.56
C THR A 287 39.65 22.68 10.68
N CYS A 288 38.53 22.78 9.99
CA CYS A 288 37.59 23.89 10.01
C CYS A 288 36.34 23.57 10.85
N SER A 289 35.56 24.58 11.23
CA SER A 289 34.38 24.47 12.07
C SER A 289 33.09 24.15 11.33
N SER A 290 33.13 23.96 10.01
CA SER A 290 31.98 23.75 9.15
C SER A 290 32.35 22.90 7.93
N THR A 291 31.51 22.89 6.88
CA THR A 291 31.71 22.10 5.65
C THR A 291 32.65 22.74 4.62
N GLN A 292 33.50 23.70 5.00
CA GLN A 292 34.37 24.49 4.09
C GLN A 292 35.34 23.62 3.27
N GLU A 293 35.81 22.51 3.83
CA GLU A 293 36.73 21.57 3.16
C GLU A 293 35.97 20.37 2.48
N LEU A 294 34.63 20.38 2.51
CA LEU A 294 33.78 19.37 1.89
C LEU A 294 33.29 19.92 0.54
N SER A 295 33.72 19.31 -0.54
CA SER A 295 33.14 19.58 -1.85
C SER A 295 31.99 18.64 -2.14
N GLU A 296 31.04 19.09 -2.97
CA GLU A 296 29.92 18.29 -3.44
C GLU A 296 29.80 18.32 -4.96
N SER A 297 29.31 17.25 -5.56
CA SER A 297 28.84 17.22 -6.93
C SER A 297 27.31 17.21 -6.95
N TYR A 298 26.71 17.76 -8.00
CA TYR A 298 25.28 17.84 -8.19
C TYR A 298 24.88 17.23 -9.53
N GLU A 299 23.82 16.43 -9.50
CA GLU A 299 23.13 15.95 -10.71
C GLU A 299 21.63 16.10 -10.54
N GLU A 300 20.95 16.36 -11.65
CA GLU A 300 19.50 16.40 -11.75
C GLU A 300 19.04 15.48 -12.89
N PHE A 301 17.99 14.72 -12.63
CA PHE A 301 17.35 13.82 -13.60
C PHE A 301 15.89 14.24 -13.76
N ASP A 302 15.48 14.42 -15.00
CA ASP A 302 14.05 14.50 -15.31
C ASP A 302 13.43 13.12 -15.16
N LEU A 303 12.25 13.06 -14.56
CA LEU A 303 11.54 11.83 -14.29
C LEU A 303 10.32 11.73 -15.18
N GLU A 304 10.13 10.55 -15.76
CA GLU A 304 8.89 10.25 -16.46
C GLU A 304 7.75 10.15 -15.44
N THR A 305 6.64 10.79 -15.76
CA THR A 305 5.43 10.72 -14.94
C THR A 305 4.56 9.58 -15.46
N GLU A 306 4.54 8.47 -14.74
CA GLU A 306 3.59 7.41 -15.02
C GLU A 306 2.17 7.90 -14.73
N SER A 307 1.27 7.65 -15.67
CA SER A 307 -0.12 8.11 -15.59
C SER A 307 -1.10 7.02 -16.03
N GLY A 308 -2.35 7.21 -15.71
CA GLY A 308 -3.43 6.36 -16.18
C GLY A 308 -3.40 4.95 -15.59
N ASP A 309 -3.54 3.94 -16.44
CA ASP A 309 -3.73 2.54 -16.06
C ASP A 309 -2.42 1.74 -15.96
N GLU A 310 -1.33 2.27 -16.49
CA GLU A 310 -0.03 1.58 -16.60
C GLU A 310 0.47 1.00 -15.27
N PRO A 311 0.51 1.75 -14.14
CA PRO A 311 0.99 1.21 -12.88
C PRO A 311 0.13 0.05 -12.34
N TYR A 312 -1.17 0.15 -12.50
CA TYR A 312 -2.10 -0.91 -12.10
C TYR A 312 -1.98 -2.14 -12.99
N ARG A 313 -1.77 -1.93 -14.30
CA ARG A 313 -1.51 -3.03 -15.25
C ARG A 313 -0.27 -3.82 -14.85
N LYS A 314 0.82 -3.15 -14.46
CA LYS A 314 2.04 -3.81 -13.99
C LYS A 314 1.78 -4.68 -12.75
N VAL A 315 0.99 -4.21 -11.78
CA VAL A 315 0.64 -4.99 -10.59
C VAL A 315 -0.21 -6.21 -10.96
N LEU A 316 -1.26 -6.03 -11.77
CA LEU A 316 -2.13 -7.12 -12.20
C LEU A 316 -1.37 -8.18 -13.00
N GLU A 317 -0.49 -7.76 -13.92
CA GLU A 317 0.34 -8.66 -14.73
C GLU A 317 1.31 -9.46 -13.86
N ASN A 318 1.98 -8.79 -12.91
CA ASN A 318 2.90 -9.42 -11.97
C ASN A 318 2.20 -10.45 -11.07
N PHE A 319 1.03 -10.09 -10.52
CA PHE A 319 0.22 -11.02 -9.74
C PHE A 319 -0.11 -12.29 -10.53
N GLY A 320 -0.57 -12.15 -11.77
CA GLY A 320 -0.85 -13.29 -12.62
C GLY A 320 0.37 -14.18 -12.88
N GLN A 321 1.54 -13.57 -13.11
CA GLN A 321 2.82 -14.29 -13.24
C GLN A 321 3.20 -15.03 -11.96
N ALA A 322 3.07 -14.39 -10.80
CA ALA A 322 3.38 -15.00 -9.51
C ALA A 322 2.46 -16.22 -9.22
N VAL A 323 1.17 -16.10 -9.52
CA VAL A 323 0.22 -17.22 -9.38
C VAL A 323 0.57 -18.35 -10.36
N GLU A 324 0.87 -18.03 -11.60
CA GLU A 324 1.26 -19.03 -12.62
C GLU A 324 2.52 -19.80 -12.21
N LEU A 325 3.53 -19.10 -11.69
CA LEU A 325 4.74 -19.70 -11.15
C LEU A 325 4.43 -20.61 -9.95
N LYS A 326 3.60 -20.14 -9.00
CA LYS A 326 3.21 -20.93 -7.82
C LYS A 326 2.46 -22.21 -8.20
N MET A 327 1.54 -22.15 -9.14
CA MET A 327 0.76 -23.31 -9.59
C MET A 327 1.61 -24.34 -10.36
N ASN A 328 2.67 -23.89 -11.04
CA ASN A 328 3.59 -24.74 -11.80
C ASN A 328 4.74 -25.35 -10.96
N GLN A 329 4.92 -24.93 -9.71
CA GLN A 329 5.93 -25.51 -8.82
C GLN A 329 5.56 -26.95 -8.46
N ASN A 330 6.35 -27.90 -8.92
CA ASN A 330 6.20 -29.32 -8.57
C ASN A 330 6.66 -29.54 -7.12
N PRO A 331 5.90 -30.24 -6.26
CA PRO A 331 6.31 -30.51 -4.86
C PRO A 331 7.70 -31.15 -4.72
N SER A 332 8.12 -31.93 -5.73
CA SER A 332 9.44 -32.57 -5.77
C SER A 332 10.62 -31.60 -5.99
N GLN A 333 10.38 -30.41 -6.53
CA GLN A 333 11.43 -29.39 -6.72
C GLN A 333 11.63 -28.53 -5.47
N MET A 334 10.62 -28.36 -4.65
CA MET A 334 10.73 -27.63 -3.37
C MET A 334 11.68 -28.32 -2.38
N VAL A 335 11.68 -29.65 -2.34
CA VAL A 335 12.56 -30.43 -1.43
C VAL A 335 14.04 -30.25 -1.81
N ASN A 336 14.34 -30.14 -3.10
CA ASN A 336 15.74 -29.96 -3.56
C ASN A 336 16.22 -28.50 -3.37
N GLN A 337 15.37 -27.52 -3.55
CA GLN A 337 15.70 -26.09 -3.31
C GLN A 337 15.89 -25.78 -1.82
N LEU A 338 15.11 -26.41 -0.92
CA LEU A 338 15.30 -26.29 0.53
C LEU A 338 16.56 -27.00 1.03
N ALA A 339 17.05 -28.04 0.32
CA ALA A 339 18.28 -28.75 0.66
C ALA A 339 19.55 -28.02 0.17
N GLU A 340 19.43 -27.16 -0.85
CA GLU A 340 20.55 -26.40 -1.42
C GLU A 340 20.68 -24.98 -0.85
N ALA A 341 19.65 -24.47 -0.17
CA ALA A 341 19.64 -23.13 0.45
C ALA A 341 20.34 -23.14 1.82
N THR A 342 21.66 -23.35 1.82
CA THR A 342 22.53 -23.05 2.98
C THR A 342 23.15 -21.66 2.95
N ASP A 343 22.61 -20.74 2.15
CA ASP A 343 23.04 -19.34 2.17
C ASP A 343 21.84 -18.37 2.07
N THR A 344 21.84 -17.43 2.98
CA THR A 344 20.81 -16.43 3.28
C THR A 344 20.67 -15.37 2.20
N THR A 345 20.41 -15.72 0.97
CA THR A 345 20.01 -14.74 -0.06
C THR A 345 19.53 -15.49 -1.30
N ILE A 346 18.26 -15.48 -1.52
CA ILE A 346 17.45 -15.49 -2.75
C ILE A 346 16.11 -16.16 -2.41
N ALA A 347 15.30 -15.51 -1.56
CA ALA A 347 13.89 -15.52 -1.81
C ALA A 347 13.70 -14.62 -3.04
N THR A 348 13.58 -15.21 -4.22
CA THR A 348 13.08 -14.50 -5.39
C THR A 348 11.64 -14.06 -5.04
N GLU A 349 11.49 -12.86 -4.49
CA GLU A 349 10.20 -12.23 -4.38
C GLU A 349 9.69 -12.04 -5.80
N THR A 350 8.86 -12.99 -6.23
CA THR A 350 8.20 -12.93 -7.55
C THR A 350 7.10 -11.90 -7.57
N THR A 351 6.75 -11.34 -6.41
CA THR A 351 5.66 -10.39 -6.19
C THR A 351 6.17 -8.96 -5.94
N ILE A 352 5.46 -7.95 -6.43
CA ILE A 352 5.77 -6.53 -6.17
C ILE A 352 5.54 -6.19 -4.70
N THR A 353 4.53 -6.81 -4.09
CA THR A 353 4.15 -6.64 -2.69
C THR A 353 3.73 -7.97 -2.08
N ASN A 354 3.64 -8.00 -0.76
CA ASN A 354 3.10 -9.16 -0.05
C ASN A 354 2.27 -8.74 1.16
N GLY A 355 1.67 -9.69 1.87
CA GLY A 355 0.82 -9.40 3.03
C GLY A 355 1.55 -8.71 4.19
N GLN A 356 2.87 -8.90 4.33
CA GLN A 356 3.67 -8.21 5.35
C GLN A 356 3.73 -6.70 5.08
N ASP A 357 3.79 -6.28 3.81
CA ASP A 357 3.76 -4.85 3.44
C ASP A 357 2.47 -4.18 3.90
N GLY A 358 1.33 -4.89 3.78
CA GLY A 358 0.05 -4.40 4.30
C GLY A 358 0.02 -4.28 5.82
N ILE A 359 0.64 -5.21 6.55
CA ILE A 359 0.81 -5.10 7.99
C ILE A 359 1.66 -3.88 8.31
N ASN A 360 2.81 -3.73 7.66
CA ASN A 360 3.74 -2.64 7.91
C ASN A 360 3.08 -1.26 7.73
N THR A 361 2.30 -1.05 6.67
CA THR A 361 1.59 0.21 6.45
C THR A 361 0.54 0.49 7.52
N LEU A 362 -0.18 -0.56 7.97
CA LEU A 362 -1.14 -0.43 9.07
C LEU A 362 -0.46 -0.21 10.42
N GLU A 363 0.69 -0.82 10.68
CA GLU A 363 1.49 -0.54 11.87
C GLU A 363 1.83 0.96 11.99
N LEU A 364 2.25 1.58 10.88
CA LEU A 364 2.56 3.01 10.85
C LEU A 364 1.30 3.87 11.06
N THR A 365 0.19 3.51 10.43
CA THR A 365 -1.09 4.21 10.55
C THR A 365 -1.67 4.10 11.96
N CYS A 366 -1.79 2.87 12.48
CA CYS A 366 -2.32 2.60 13.81
C CYS A 366 -1.43 3.21 14.91
N GLY A 367 -0.10 3.14 14.72
CA GLY A 367 0.87 3.78 15.60
C GLY A 367 0.70 5.30 15.65
N ALA A 368 0.47 5.94 14.49
CA ALA A 368 0.23 7.37 14.42
C ALA A 368 -1.09 7.78 15.11
N TYR A 369 -2.18 7.06 14.86
CA TYR A 369 -3.46 7.31 15.52
C TYR A 369 -3.36 7.15 17.04
N LEU A 370 -2.78 6.05 17.53
CA LEU A 370 -2.57 5.86 18.96
C LEU A 370 -1.65 6.91 19.58
N SER A 371 -0.61 7.31 18.85
CA SER A 371 0.31 8.34 19.34
C SER A 371 -0.38 9.69 19.51
N ALA A 372 -1.15 10.11 18.51
CA ALA A 372 -1.91 11.37 18.57
C ALA A 372 -2.97 11.34 19.68
N PHE A 373 -3.72 10.23 19.80
CA PHE A 373 -4.74 10.05 20.82
C PHE A 373 -4.17 10.09 22.26
N LYS A 374 -3.02 9.45 22.47
CA LYS A 374 -2.37 9.38 23.79
C LYS A 374 -1.47 10.57 24.11
N GLY A 375 -1.15 11.42 23.16
CA GLY A 375 -0.19 12.50 23.30
C GLY A 375 1.24 12.03 23.62
N LYS A 376 1.62 10.81 23.22
CA LYS A 376 2.95 10.22 23.44
C LYS A 376 3.39 9.30 22.30
N LYS A 377 4.69 9.04 22.21
CA LYS A 377 5.24 8.09 21.23
C LYS A 377 4.71 6.67 21.49
N VAL A 378 4.52 5.93 20.39
CA VAL A 378 4.09 4.53 20.37
C VAL A 378 5.19 3.68 19.74
N ARG A 379 5.51 2.54 20.35
CA ARG A 379 6.44 1.55 19.80
C ARG A 379 5.80 0.73 18.69
N ILE A 380 6.61 0.36 17.73
CA ILE A 380 6.27 -0.58 16.65
C ILE A 380 6.97 -1.92 16.96
N PRO A 381 6.29 -3.06 16.86
CA PRO A 381 4.89 -3.24 16.42
C PRO A 381 3.86 -2.76 17.45
N VAL A 382 2.73 -2.27 16.94
CA VAL A 382 1.63 -1.76 17.76
C VAL A 382 0.97 -2.89 18.55
N ASN A 383 0.55 -2.59 19.80
CA ASN A 383 -0.38 -3.45 20.51
C ASN A 383 -1.76 -3.39 19.83
N GLY A 384 -2.15 -4.50 19.19
CA GLY A 384 -3.36 -4.54 18.38
C GLY A 384 -4.65 -4.43 19.20
N GLU A 385 -4.69 -4.99 20.42
CA GLU A 385 -5.87 -4.86 21.32
C GLU A 385 -6.05 -3.40 21.76
N GLU A 386 -4.97 -2.74 22.14
CA GLU A 386 -5.00 -1.32 22.48
C GLU A 386 -5.48 -0.45 21.31
N TYR A 387 -5.14 -0.81 20.08
CA TYR A 387 -5.65 -0.12 18.90
C TYR A 387 -7.15 -0.40 18.67
N ARG A 388 -7.61 -1.62 18.91
CA ARG A 388 -9.04 -1.93 18.82
C ARG A 388 -9.87 -1.17 19.83
N ASP A 389 -9.41 -1.08 21.08
CA ASP A 389 -10.07 -0.28 22.11
C ASP A 389 -10.20 1.19 21.67
N PHE A 390 -9.12 1.77 21.13
CA PHE A 390 -9.15 3.10 20.54
C PHE A 390 -10.16 3.21 19.39
N LEU A 391 -10.14 2.26 18.45
CA LEU A 391 -11.03 2.27 17.29
C LEU A 391 -12.51 2.16 17.71
N ASP A 392 -12.81 1.37 18.72
CA ASP A 392 -14.17 1.21 19.24
C ASP A 392 -14.64 2.48 19.99
N GLU A 393 -13.74 3.16 20.70
CA GLU A 393 -14.02 4.48 21.31
C GLU A 393 -14.33 5.52 20.21
N MET A 394 -13.53 5.57 19.13
CA MET A 394 -13.75 6.52 18.04
C MET A 394 -15.07 6.25 17.30
N ARG A 395 -15.46 5.00 17.14
CA ARG A 395 -16.74 4.59 16.55
C ARG A 395 -17.93 4.96 17.44
N HIS A 396 -17.77 4.82 18.74
CA HIS A 396 -18.79 5.23 19.71
C HIS A 396 -19.03 6.74 19.62
N ASN A 397 -17.95 7.53 19.68
CA ASN A 397 -18.01 8.98 19.56
C ASN A 397 -18.62 9.42 18.22
N GLU A 398 -18.32 8.73 17.11
CA GLU A 398 -18.94 8.97 15.80
C GLU A 398 -20.45 8.78 15.85
N SER A 399 -20.93 7.72 16.51
CA SER A 399 -22.34 7.41 16.62
C SER A 399 -23.11 8.45 17.46
N GLU A 400 -22.46 9.04 18.47
CA GLU A 400 -23.05 10.09 19.31
C GLU A 400 -23.15 11.43 18.55
N VAL A 401 -22.22 11.74 17.66
CA VAL A 401 -22.24 13.00 16.88
C VAL A 401 -23.24 12.94 15.73
N LEU A 402 -23.48 11.76 15.16
CA LEU A 402 -24.37 11.56 14.01
C LEU A 402 -25.82 11.20 14.42
N GLY A 403 -26.09 10.80 15.67
CA GLY A 403 -27.43 10.48 16.20
C GLY A 403 -28.10 11.68 16.78
#